data_de4e55601c3b67de962857f21e09b5fc
#
_entry.id   de4e55601c3b67de962857f21e09b5fc
#
_cell.length_a   1.000
_cell.length_b   1.000
_cell.length_c   1.000
_cell.angle_alpha   90.00
_cell.angle_beta   90.00
_cell.angle_gamma   90.00
#
_symmetry.space_group_name_H-M   'P 1'
#
loop_
_entity.id
_entity.type
_entity.pdbx_description
1 polymer ?
#
loop_
_entity_poly.entity_id
_entity_poly.type
_entity_poly.pdbx_seq_one_letter_code
_entity_poly.pdbx_strand_id
1 'polypeptide(L)'
;RMIDQELSEGFQKEWIENYLEKLKERIAEGDLPKNIEKLEKYLDCYRGLDSLEEPMMKRIFSKRYLKDSKIFEREMERNVVTAARRYCPEITADMDIQTVLEQLLIEENSQELAVKGPLKLKIWKGSEAKRVDLSDFTYGVVLNSQTVKHAMVEVEQPALKKIVTIENKTNYLAMEYDPEILYIYSHGYFSPLEREFLKKLQRVIEGKDVEVFHSGDMD
;
A
#
# COMPACT_ATOMS: atom_id res chain seq x y z
N ARG A 1 18.94 -20.68 -18.06
CA ARG A 1 20.23 -19.99 -17.78
C ARG A 1 20.02 -18.59 -17.17
N MET A 2 19.25 -17.68 -17.81
CA MET A 2 18.96 -16.35 -17.21
C MET A 2 18.18 -16.47 -15.90
N ILE A 3 17.10 -17.26 -15.87
CA ILE A 3 16.31 -17.47 -14.64
C ILE A 3 17.16 -18.17 -13.56
N ASP A 4 18.04 -19.13 -13.92
CA ASP A 4 18.92 -19.77 -12.96
C ASP A 4 19.88 -18.79 -12.29
N GLN A 5 20.37 -17.84 -13.04
CA GLN A 5 21.21 -16.76 -12.49
C GLN A 5 20.44 -15.93 -11.48
N GLU A 6 19.25 -15.46 -11.85
CA GLU A 6 18.39 -14.68 -10.95
C GLU A 6 18.05 -15.44 -9.66
N LEU A 7 17.64 -16.70 -9.78
CA LEU A 7 17.37 -17.53 -8.61
C LEU A 7 18.60 -17.78 -7.75
N SER A 8 19.80 -17.86 -8.33
CA SER A 8 21.05 -18.03 -7.56
C SER A 8 21.42 -16.79 -6.73
N GLU A 9 21.01 -15.61 -7.15
CA GLU A 9 21.17 -14.36 -6.40
C GLU A 9 20.11 -14.21 -5.28
N GLY A 10 19.01 -15.00 -5.35
CA GLY A 10 17.91 -14.99 -4.39
C GLY A 10 16.99 -13.77 -4.51
N PHE A 11 15.85 -13.83 -3.86
CA PHE A 11 14.87 -12.76 -3.75
C PHE A 11 14.46 -12.55 -2.29
N GLN A 12 14.15 -11.31 -1.91
CA GLN A 12 13.63 -11.00 -0.58
C GLN A 12 12.14 -11.40 -0.45
N LYS A 13 11.41 -11.30 -1.58
CA LYS A 13 10.00 -11.63 -1.66
C LYS A 13 9.82 -13.05 -2.19
N GLU A 14 9.55 -14.00 -1.30
CA GLU A 14 9.40 -15.44 -1.59
C GLU A 14 8.44 -15.74 -2.74
N TRP A 15 7.35 -14.95 -2.89
CA TRP A 15 6.39 -15.15 -3.97
C TRP A 15 6.99 -14.94 -5.37
N ILE A 16 8.00 -14.07 -5.50
CA ILE A 16 8.71 -13.84 -6.78
C ILE A 16 9.57 -15.06 -7.10
N GLU A 17 10.29 -15.58 -6.11
CA GLU A 17 11.11 -16.78 -6.26
C GLU A 17 10.25 -17.97 -6.69
N ASN A 18 9.15 -18.23 -5.99
CA ASN A 18 8.17 -19.28 -6.32
C ASN A 18 7.62 -19.14 -7.75
N TYR A 19 7.32 -17.92 -8.19
CA TYR A 19 6.88 -17.67 -9.55
C TYR A 19 7.96 -18.00 -10.58
N LEU A 20 9.20 -17.58 -10.36
CA LEU A 20 10.31 -17.80 -11.30
C LEU A 20 10.73 -19.26 -11.37
N GLU A 21 10.70 -19.99 -10.25
CA GLU A 21 10.91 -21.43 -10.24
C GLU A 21 9.86 -22.14 -11.11
N LYS A 22 8.60 -21.79 -10.95
CA LYS A 22 7.51 -22.38 -11.74
C LYS A 22 7.60 -21.99 -13.22
N LEU A 23 8.03 -20.78 -13.53
CA LEU A 23 8.29 -20.35 -14.90
C LEU A 23 9.42 -21.16 -15.54
N LYS A 24 10.49 -21.45 -14.78
CA LYS A 24 11.61 -22.27 -15.21
C LYS A 24 11.18 -23.69 -15.53
N GLU A 25 10.38 -24.32 -14.64
CA GLU A 25 9.82 -25.66 -14.86
C GLU A 25 9.02 -25.72 -16.17
N ARG A 26 8.10 -24.79 -16.39
CA ARG A 26 7.27 -24.72 -17.59
C ARG A 26 8.11 -24.58 -18.87
N ILE A 27 9.14 -23.76 -18.84
CA ILE A 27 10.06 -23.60 -19.97
C ILE A 27 10.82 -24.92 -20.24
N ALA A 28 11.23 -25.63 -19.20
CA ALA A 28 11.91 -26.94 -19.34
C ALA A 28 10.97 -28.02 -19.93
N GLU A 29 9.68 -27.94 -19.64
CA GLU A 29 8.65 -28.83 -20.20
C GLU A 29 8.23 -28.44 -21.64
N GLY A 30 8.77 -27.33 -22.19
CA GLY A 30 8.47 -26.85 -23.54
C GLY A 30 7.27 -25.93 -23.63
N ASP A 31 6.65 -25.56 -22.48
CA ASP A 31 5.58 -24.56 -22.42
C ASP A 31 6.19 -23.15 -22.36
N LEU A 32 6.51 -22.63 -23.54
CA LEU A 32 7.14 -21.34 -23.66
C LEU A 32 6.12 -20.20 -23.52
N PRO A 33 6.36 -19.20 -22.65
CA PRO A 33 5.55 -17.99 -22.59
C PRO A 33 5.51 -17.29 -23.96
N LYS A 34 4.35 -16.73 -24.32
CA LYS A 34 4.14 -16.02 -25.60
C LYS A 34 5.14 -14.88 -25.86
N ASN A 35 5.73 -14.34 -24.81
CA ASN A 35 6.67 -13.21 -24.87
C ASN A 35 8.04 -13.61 -24.31
N ILE A 36 8.51 -14.82 -24.62
CA ILE A 36 9.82 -15.31 -24.12
C ILE A 36 10.98 -14.41 -24.56
N GLU A 37 10.86 -13.73 -25.69
CA GLU A 37 11.84 -12.75 -26.17
C GLU A 37 11.98 -11.53 -25.28
N LYS A 38 11.02 -11.31 -24.38
CA LYS A 38 11.02 -10.22 -23.38
C LYS A 38 11.46 -10.68 -22.00
N LEU A 39 11.98 -11.91 -21.87
CA LEU A 39 12.31 -12.50 -20.57
C LEU A 39 13.22 -11.61 -19.74
N GLU A 40 14.24 -10.99 -20.34
CA GLU A 40 15.14 -10.05 -19.65
C GLU A 40 14.38 -8.91 -18.98
N LYS A 41 13.44 -8.28 -19.70
CA LYS A 41 12.61 -7.20 -19.15
C LYS A 41 11.68 -7.69 -18.03
N TYR A 42 11.20 -8.93 -18.10
CA TYR A 42 10.42 -9.52 -17.01
C TYR A 42 11.29 -9.70 -15.77
N LEU A 43 12.50 -10.19 -15.92
CA LEU A 43 13.44 -10.34 -14.82
C LEU A 43 13.81 -8.99 -14.21
N ASP A 44 14.11 -7.97 -15.02
CA ASP A 44 14.33 -6.60 -14.55
C ASP A 44 13.12 -6.05 -13.75
N CYS A 45 11.90 -6.34 -14.23
CA CYS A 45 10.67 -5.95 -13.54
C CYS A 45 10.55 -6.62 -12.18
N TYR A 46 10.76 -7.92 -12.07
CA TYR A 46 10.66 -8.66 -10.81
C TYR A 46 11.79 -8.30 -9.85
N ARG A 47 13.01 -8.03 -10.31
CA ARG A 47 14.08 -7.46 -9.48
C ARG A 47 13.70 -6.08 -8.94
N GLY A 48 13.10 -5.25 -9.79
CA GLY A 48 12.58 -3.96 -9.36
C GLY A 48 11.52 -4.10 -8.26
N LEU A 49 10.55 -5.00 -8.44
CA LEU A 49 9.52 -5.26 -7.43
C LEU A 49 10.10 -5.81 -6.12
N ASP A 50 11.08 -6.70 -6.21
CA ASP A 50 11.77 -7.27 -5.06
C ASP A 50 12.44 -6.20 -4.20
N SER A 51 13.07 -5.23 -4.85
CA SER A 51 13.81 -4.14 -4.20
C SER A 51 12.94 -3.04 -3.58
N LEU A 52 11.62 -3.06 -3.78
CA LEU A 52 10.73 -2.04 -3.23
C LEU A 52 10.51 -2.27 -1.73
N GLU A 53 10.93 -1.32 -0.93
CA GLU A 53 10.63 -1.21 0.51
C GLU A 53 9.54 -0.18 0.79
N GLU A 54 9.31 0.75 -0.16
CA GLU A 54 8.36 1.85 -0.05
C GLU A 54 7.54 2.00 -1.33
N PRO A 55 6.32 2.58 -1.24
CA PRO A 55 5.50 2.85 -2.41
C PRO A 55 6.20 3.72 -3.44
N MET A 56 6.09 3.32 -4.71
CA MET A 56 6.65 4.02 -5.85
C MET A 56 5.61 4.21 -6.94
N MET A 57 5.56 5.42 -7.51
CA MET A 57 4.67 5.71 -8.63
C MET A 57 4.97 4.81 -9.84
N LYS A 58 3.95 4.20 -10.42
CA LYS A 58 4.01 3.25 -11.54
C LYS A 58 4.92 3.72 -12.69
N ARG A 59 4.80 4.98 -13.09
CA ARG A 59 5.65 5.56 -14.15
C ARG A 59 7.11 5.75 -13.75
N ILE A 60 7.38 6.03 -12.47
CA ILE A 60 8.74 6.17 -11.94
C ILE A 60 9.38 4.78 -11.88
N PHE A 61 8.66 3.78 -11.37
CA PHE A 61 9.06 2.38 -11.36
C PHE A 61 9.44 1.90 -12.77
N SER A 62 8.53 2.09 -13.73
CA SER A 62 8.74 1.70 -15.12
C SER A 62 9.97 2.35 -15.73
N LYS A 63 10.17 3.66 -15.51
CA LYS A 63 11.35 4.37 -15.99
C LYS A 63 12.65 3.89 -15.34
N ARG A 64 12.62 3.62 -14.03
CA ARG A 64 13.82 3.21 -13.26
C ARG A 64 14.30 1.83 -13.67
N TYR A 65 13.41 0.84 -13.71
CA TYR A 65 13.75 -0.56 -13.90
C TYR A 65 13.63 -1.03 -15.36
N LEU A 66 12.69 -0.46 -16.12
CA LEU A 66 12.41 -0.86 -17.50
C LEU A 66 12.84 0.18 -18.54
N LYS A 67 13.47 1.28 -18.10
CA LYS A 67 14.04 2.36 -18.96
C LYS A 67 13.02 3.15 -19.79
N ASP A 68 11.73 2.87 -19.68
CA ASP A 68 10.63 3.59 -20.33
C ASP A 68 9.45 3.71 -19.36
N SER A 69 8.83 4.89 -19.26
CA SER A 69 7.79 5.19 -18.27
C SER A 69 6.45 4.46 -18.49
N LYS A 70 6.26 3.79 -19.62
CA LYS A 70 5.01 3.14 -20.01
C LYS A 70 5.13 1.62 -20.23
N ILE A 71 6.32 1.06 -20.19
CA ILE A 71 6.52 -0.39 -20.45
C ILE A 71 5.81 -1.21 -19.37
N PHE A 72 5.90 -0.83 -18.10
CA PHE A 72 5.23 -1.57 -17.03
C PHE A 72 3.73 -1.71 -17.33
N GLU A 73 3.04 -0.60 -17.55
CA GLU A 73 1.60 -0.57 -17.82
C GLU A 73 1.22 -1.37 -19.07
N ARG A 74 1.96 -1.20 -20.17
CA ARG A 74 1.63 -1.83 -21.46
C ARG A 74 1.97 -3.31 -21.54
N GLU A 75 3.04 -3.75 -20.88
CA GLU A 75 3.63 -5.05 -21.16
C GLU A 75 3.76 -5.95 -19.91
N MET A 76 3.93 -5.38 -18.71
CA MET A 76 4.28 -6.12 -17.50
C MET A 76 3.12 -6.25 -16.50
N GLU A 77 2.32 -5.22 -16.33
CA GLU A 77 1.29 -5.10 -15.28
C GLU A 77 0.39 -6.34 -15.20
N ARG A 78 -0.14 -6.77 -16.34
CA ARG A 78 -1.04 -7.93 -16.38
C ARG A 78 -0.35 -9.23 -15.93
N ASN A 79 0.90 -9.41 -16.30
CA ASN A 79 1.70 -10.56 -15.89
C ASN A 79 1.99 -10.50 -14.39
N VAL A 80 2.44 -9.36 -13.89
CA VAL A 80 2.75 -9.13 -12.48
C VAL A 80 1.51 -9.38 -11.61
N VAL A 81 0.36 -8.80 -11.97
CA VAL A 81 -0.89 -9.01 -11.23
C VAL A 81 -1.31 -10.49 -11.22
N THR A 82 -1.18 -11.17 -12.36
CA THR A 82 -1.51 -12.61 -12.45
C THR A 82 -0.57 -13.45 -11.60
N ALA A 83 0.72 -13.16 -11.62
CA ALA A 83 1.71 -13.88 -10.81
C ALA A 83 1.48 -13.61 -9.32
N ALA A 84 1.25 -12.35 -8.93
CA ALA A 84 1.00 -11.96 -7.55
C ALA A 84 -0.25 -12.63 -6.98
N ARG A 85 -1.37 -12.65 -7.72
CA ARG A 85 -2.60 -13.36 -7.30
C ARG A 85 -2.40 -14.86 -7.07
N ARG A 86 -1.43 -15.45 -7.73
CA ARG A 86 -1.18 -16.89 -7.64
C ARG A 86 -0.16 -17.27 -6.58
N TYR A 87 0.82 -16.42 -6.33
CA TYR A 87 1.99 -16.76 -5.52
C TYR A 87 2.19 -15.88 -4.29
N CYS A 88 1.57 -14.68 -4.23
CA CYS A 88 1.67 -13.77 -3.09
C CYS A 88 0.52 -14.03 -2.10
N PRO A 89 0.82 -14.49 -0.87
CA PRO A 89 -0.23 -14.88 0.10
C PRO A 89 -1.14 -13.73 0.53
N GLU A 90 -0.63 -12.48 0.49
CA GLU A 90 -1.36 -11.29 0.89
C GLU A 90 -2.37 -10.81 -0.18
N ILE A 91 -2.34 -11.41 -1.38
CA ILE A 91 -3.19 -11.01 -2.50
C ILE A 91 -4.26 -12.04 -2.75
N THR A 92 -5.52 -11.60 -2.69
CA THR A 92 -6.69 -12.44 -2.92
C THR A 92 -7.24 -12.25 -4.34
N ALA A 93 -8.05 -13.20 -4.81
CA ALA A 93 -8.54 -13.22 -6.19
C ALA A 93 -9.55 -12.08 -6.49
N ASP A 94 -10.25 -11.61 -5.47
CA ASP A 94 -11.27 -10.56 -5.52
C ASP A 94 -10.71 -9.13 -5.49
N MET A 95 -9.44 -8.94 -5.10
CA MET A 95 -8.78 -7.64 -5.19
C MET A 95 -8.76 -7.14 -6.64
N ASP A 96 -9.13 -5.89 -6.90
CA ASP A 96 -8.97 -5.29 -8.21
C ASP A 96 -7.49 -5.05 -8.54
N ILE A 97 -7.21 -4.66 -9.78
CA ILE A 97 -5.82 -4.49 -10.26
C ILE A 97 -5.11 -3.39 -9.47
N GLN A 98 -5.79 -2.29 -9.19
CA GLN A 98 -5.20 -1.15 -8.46
C GLN A 98 -4.83 -1.57 -7.04
N THR A 99 -5.73 -2.25 -6.34
CA THR A 99 -5.47 -2.77 -4.99
C THR A 99 -4.29 -3.74 -4.99
N VAL A 100 -4.20 -4.66 -5.97
CA VAL A 100 -3.06 -5.57 -6.10
C VAL A 100 -1.75 -4.79 -6.27
N LEU A 101 -1.71 -3.81 -7.15
CA LEU A 101 -0.50 -3.00 -7.40
C LEU A 101 -0.10 -2.21 -6.15
N GLU A 102 -1.04 -1.63 -5.42
CA GLU A 102 -0.78 -0.93 -4.16
C GLU A 102 -0.19 -1.87 -3.10
N GLN A 103 -0.69 -3.11 -2.99
CA GLN A 103 -0.09 -4.13 -2.10
C GLN A 103 1.35 -4.47 -2.51
N LEU A 104 1.67 -4.42 -3.80
CA LEU A 104 3.02 -4.61 -4.33
C LEU A 104 3.88 -3.35 -4.27
N LEU A 105 3.42 -2.28 -3.62
CA LEU A 105 4.09 -0.98 -3.50
C LEU A 105 4.20 -0.22 -4.83
N ILE A 106 3.32 -0.49 -5.79
CA ILE A 106 3.21 0.27 -7.05
C ILE A 106 1.95 1.15 -6.99
N GLU A 107 2.13 2.46 -7.06
CA GLU A 107 1.04 3.44 -7.02
C GLU A 107 0.78 4.05 -8.40
N GLU A 108 -0.48 4.14 -8.79
CA GLU A 108 -0.87 4.91 -9.97
C GLU A 108 -1.02 6.39 -9.62
N ASN A 109 -1.62 6.66 -8.47
CA ASN A 109 -1.78 7.98 -7.87
C ASN A 109 -1.26 7.94 -6.44
N SER A 110 -0.99 9.11 -5.84
CA SER A 110 -0.67 9.18 -4.41
C SER A 110 -1.83 8.59 -3.61
N GLN A 111 -1.53 7.65 -2.74
CA GLN A 111 -2.54 7.13 -1.81
C GLN A 111 -3.04 8.27 -0.91
N GLU A 112 -4.31 8.23 -0.60
CA GLU A 112 -5.01 9.21 0.20
C GLU A 112 -5.63 8.54 1.42
N LEU A 113 -5.53 9.21 2.56
CA LEU A 113 -6.13 8.79 3.81
C LEU A 113 -7.11 9.86 4.28
N ALA A 114 -8.40 9.54 4.31
CA ALA A 114 -9.40 10.44 4.84
C ALA A 114 -9.62 10.16 6.34
N VAL A 115 -9.54 11.22 7.14
CA VAL A 115 -9.73 11.17 8.60
C VAL A 115 -10.63 12.30 9.08
N LYS A 116 -11.39 12.06 10.17
CA LYS A 116 -12.25 13.03 10.82
C LYS A 116 -12.25 12.77 12.33
N GLY A 117 -11.91 13.77 13.13
CA GLY A 117 -11.90 13.64 14.60
C GLY A 117 -10.67 14.25 15.27
N PRO A 118 -10.46 13.97 16.56
CA PRO A 118 -9.42 14.58 17.39
C PRO A 118 -8.04 13.97 17.11
N LEU A 119 -7.40 14.42 16.05
CA LEU A 119 -6.07 14.00 15.62
C LEU A 119 -5.17 15.21 15.44
N LYS A 120 -3.94 15.11 15.92
CA LYS A 120 -2.89 16.10 15.70
C LYS A 120 -1.73 15.49 14.95
N LEU A 121 -1.14 16.27 14.05
CA LEU A 121 0.06 15.89 13.33
C LEU A 121 1.20 16.81 13.72
N LYS A 122 2.37 16.23 13.96
CA LYS A 122 3.62 16.98 14.10
C LYS A 122 4.43 16.80 12.82
N ILE A 123 4.67 17.90 12.12
CA ILE A 123 5.33 17.93 10.82
C ILE A 123 6.58 18.79 10.92
N TRP A 124 7.70 18.34 10.35
CA TRP A 124 8.96 19.08 10.35
C TRP A 124 9.09 19.95 9.10
N LYS A 125 9.49 21.20 9.31
CA LYS A 125 9.93 22.11 8.27
C LYS A 125 11.38 22.52 8.58
N GLY A 126 12.32 21.82 7.98
CA GLY A 126 13.73 21.91 8.37
C GLY A 126 13.94 21.39 9.80
N SER A 127 14.52 22.20 10.69
CA SER A 127 14.74 21.86 12.10
C SER A 127 13.54 22.15 13.00
N GLU A 128 12.54 22.90 12.49
CA GLU A 128 11.36 23.27 13.27
C GLU A 128 10.23 22.25 13.12
N ALA A 129 9.63 21.87 14.24
CA ALA A 129 8.44 21.04 14.25
C ALA A 129 7.19 21.93 14.42
N LYS A 130 6.20 21.75 13.54
CA LYS A 130 4.89 22.38 13.64
C LYS A 130 3.83 21.35 13.98
N ARG A 131 2.91 21.72 14.87
CA ARG A 131 1.71 20.95 15.14
C ARG A 131 0.56 21.49 14.31
N VAL A 132 -0.17 20.58 13.69
CA VAL A 132 -1.39 20.83 12.94
C VAL A 132 -2.50 20.07 13.66
N ASP A 133 -3.52 20.78 14.09
CA ASP A 133 -4.71 20.18 14.72
C ASP A 133 -5.74 19.88 13.64
N LEU A 134 -6.04 18.60 13.42
CA LEU A 134 -7.01 18.20 12.41
C LEU A 134 -8.45 18.26 12.93
N SER A 135 -8.65 18.47 14.24
CA SER A 135 -9.98 18.66 14.84
C SER A 135 -10.67 19.94 14.33
N ASP A 136 -9.91 20.92 13.85
CA ASP A 136 -10.45 22.12 13.22
C ASP A 136 -11.19 21.83 11.90
N PHE A 137 -10.93 20.68 11.28
CA PHE A 137 -11.60 20.24 10.06
C PHE A 137 -12.80 19.33 10.41
N THR A 138 -13.90 19.92 10.85
CA THR A 138 -15.09 19.18 11.31
C THR A 138 -15.73 18.30 10.23
N TYR A 139 -15.51 18.58 8.97
CA TYR A 139 -15.95 17.76 7.84
C TYR A 139 -14.93 16.68 7.42
N GLY A 140 -13.79 16.62 8.13
CA GLY A 140 -12.68 15.73 7.82
C GLY A 140 -11.65 16.33 6.88
N VAL A 141 -10.53 15.64 6.76
CA VAL A 141 -9.39 16.01 5.93
C VAL A 141 -8.86 14.80 5.20
N VAL A 142 -8.31 15.02 4.00
CA VAL A 142 -7.62 13.99 3.22
C VAL A 142 -6.12 14.25 3.29
N LEU A 143 -5.39 13.27 3.79
CA LEU A 143 -3.93 13.29 3.90
C LEU A 143 -3.33 12.48 2.75
N ASN A 144 -2.34 13.03 2.07
CA ASN A 144 -1.59 12.30 1.06
C ASN A 144 -0.49 11.42 1.70
N SER A 145 0.03 10.46 0.93
CA SER A 145 1.04 9.50 1.38
C SER A 145 2.30 10.16 1.96
N GLN A 146 2.75 11.27 1.39
CA GLN A 146 3.94 11.99 1.87
C GLN A 146 3.70 12.63 3.25
N THR A 147 2.53 13.20 3.47
CA THR A 147 2.16 13.76 4.77
C THR A 147 2.10 12.66 5.82
N VAL A 148 1.44 11.53 5.51
CA VAL A 148 1.35 10.40 6.45
C VAL A 148 2.72 9.82 6.77
N LYS A 149 3.58 9.67 5.76
CA LYS A 149 4.93 9.14 5.93
C LYS A 149 5.79 10.01 6.85
N HIS A 150 5.80 11.31 6.63
CA HIS A 150 6.71 12.24 7.32
C HIS A 150 6.13 12.91 8.56
N ALA A 151 4.84 12.75 8.84
CA ALA A 151 4.24 13.26 10.05
C ALA A 151 4.33 12.26 11.21
N MET A 152 4.53 12.77 12.42
CA MET A 152 4.21 12.02 13.64
C MET A 152 2.75 12.26 14.01
N VAL A 153 2.09 11.20 14.42
CA VAL A 153 0.71 11.23 14.91
C VAL A 153 0.74 11.55 16.39
N GLU A 154 -0.10 12.49 16.82
CA GLU A 154 -0.34 12.81 18.22
C GLU A 154 -1.85 12.77 18.48
N VAL A 155 -2.27 12.25 19.62
CA VAL A 155 -3.66 12.27 20.07
C VAL A 155 -3.74 12.96 21.41
N GLU A 156 -4.79 13.77 21.59
CA GLU A 156 -5.02 14.45 22.86
C GLU A 156 -5.76 13.53 23.83
N GLN A 157 -5.26 13.47 25.05
CA GLN A 157 -5.88 12.71 26.12
C GLN A 157 -6.41 13.69 27.18
N PRO A 158 -7.60 13.47 27.73
CA PRO A 158 -8.48 12.28 27.60
C PRO A 158 -9.48 12.33 26.44
N ALA A 159 -9.35 13.25 25.45
CA ALA A 159 -10.39 13.49 24.46
C ALA A 159 -10.68 12.25 23.59
N LEU A 160 -9.65 11.60 23.01
CA LEU A 160 -9.87 10.44 22.14
C LEU A 160 -10.26 9.20 22.95
N LYS A 161 -11.45 8.65 22.71
CA LYS A 161 -11.96 7.42 23.32
C LYS A 161 -12.16 6.28 22.33
N LYS A 162 -12.41 6.62 21.05
CA LYS A 162 -12.71 5.60 20.04
C LYS A 162 -12.00 5.90 18.73
N ILE A 163 -11.57 4.85 18.05
CA ILE A 163 -11.13 4.88 16.65
C ILE A 163 -12.06 3.97 15.88
N VAL A 164 -12.66 4.47 14.81
CA VAL A 164 -13.58 3.71 13.95
C VAL A 164 -13.06 3.76 12.53
N THR A 165 -12.63 2.62 12.01
CA THR A 165 -12.33 2.47 10.58
C THR A 165 -13.62 2.11 9.85
N ILE A 166 -13.92 2.78 8.72
CA ILE A 166 -15.18 2.66 7.99
C ILE A 166 -14.86 2.34 6.53
N GLU A 167 -15.33 1.21 6.04
CA GLU A 167 -15.10 0.74 4.68
C GLU A 167 -15.99 1.47 3.65
N ASN A 168 -17.24 1.71 4.00
CA ASN A 168 -18.17 2.37 3.10
C ASN A 168 -18.00 3.89 3.12
N LYS A 169 -17.64 4.47 1.96
CA LYS A 169 -17.38 5.91 1.82
C LYS A 169 -18.60 6.76 2.18
N THR A 170 -19.81 6.33 1.82
CA THR A 170 -21.04 7.07 2.13
C THR A 170 -21.27 7.10 3.62
N ASN A 171 -21.05 5.97 4.32
CA ASN A 171 -21.15 5.90 5.77
C ASN A 171 -20.12 6.80 6.45
N TYR A 172 -18.87 6.78 5.98
CA TYR A 172 -17.83 7.69 6.50
C TYR A 172 -18.20 9.16 6.33
N LEU A 173 -18.71 9.55 5.16
CA LEU A 173 -19.13 10.94 4.90
C LEU A 173 -20.33 11.36 5.77
N ALA A 174 -21.23 10.43 6.07
CA ALA A 174 -22.40 10.67 6.92
C ALA A 174 -22.08 10.79 8.42
N MET A 175 -20.87 10.34 8.88
CA MET A 175 -20.50 10.54 10.28
C MET A 175 -20.40 12.03 10.61
N GLU A 176 -21.05 12.44 11.68
CA GLU A 176 -20.87 13.76 12.25
C GLU A 176 -19.55 13.81 13.06
N TYR A 177 -18.96 15.00 13.15
CA TYR A 177 -17.77 15.19 13.98
C TYR A 177 -18.10 14.91 15.45
N ASP A 178 -17.23 14.13 16.08
CA ASP A 178 -17.28 13.87 17.52
C ASP A 178 -15.88 14.12 18.12
N PRO A 179 -15.76 14.92 19.19
CA PRO A 179 -14.47 15.23 19.80
C PRO A 179 -13.81 14.03 20.50
N GLU A 180 -14.53 12.93 20.68
CA GLU A 180 -14.02 11.71 21.32
C GLU A 180 -13.77 10.56 20.34
N ILE A 181 -14.15 10.72 19.05
CA ILE A 181 -14.08 9.64 18.03
C ILE A 181 -13.22 10.06 16.85
N LEU A 182 -12.25 9.25 16.51
CA LEU A 182 -11.49 9.36 15.25
C LEU A 182 -12.07 8.40 14.22
N TYR A 183 -12.67 8.93 13.18
CA TYR A 183 -13.12 8.17 12.01
C TYR A 183 -12.03 8.14 10.96
N ILE A 184 -11.80 6.95 10.38
CA ILE A 184 -10.82 6.71 9.30
C ILE A 184 -11.55 5.98 8.19
N TYR A 185 -11.56 6.55 6.99
CA TYR A 185 -12.06 5.84 5.82
C TYR A 185 -11.03 4.85 5.33
N SER A 186 -11.40 3.58 5.21
CA SER A 186 -10.60 2.49 4.66
C SER A 186 -11.30 1.91 3.43
N HIS A 187 -10.53 1.55 2.42
CA HIS A 187 -11.06 1.10 1.11
C HIS A 187 -11.30 -0.43 1.07
N GLY A 188 -11.83 -1.05 2.09
CA GLY A 188 -12.03 -2.48 2.19
C GLY A 188 -10.74 -3.23 2.51
N TYR A 189 -9.78 -3.25 1.61
CA TYR A 189 -8.44 -3.75 1.89
C TYR A 189 -7.54 -2.62 2.33
N PHE A 190 -6.97 -2.74 3.54
CA PHE A 190 -6.02 -1.74 4.03
C PHE A 190 -4.81 -1.62 3.10
N SER A 191 -4.65 -0.47 2.49
CA SER A 191 -3.48 -0.12 1.71
C SER A 191 -2.21 -0.06 2.57
N PRO A 192 -1.01 -0.12 1.99
CA PRO A 192 0.23 0.09 2.74
C PRO A 192 0.25 1.39 3.54
N LEU A 193 -0.31 2.48 3.00
CA LEU A 193 -0.44 3.76 3.67
C LEU A 193 -1.33 3.69 4.90
N GLU A 194 -2.51 3.08 4.77
CA GLU A 194 -3.45 2.91 5.88
C GLU A 194 -2.83 2.04 6.97
N ARG A 195 -2.16 0.94 6.63
CA ARG A 195 -1.44 0.10 7.59
C ARG A 195 -0.33 0.86 8.31
N GLU A 196 0.44 1.69 7.61
CA GLU A 196 1.47 2.53 8.24
C GLU A 196 0.85 3.53 9.23
N PHE A 197 -0.23 4.19 8.82
CA PHE A 197 -0.93 5.13 9.68
C PHE A 197 -1.52 4.44 10.92
N LEU A 198 -2.19 3.30 10.76
CA LEU A 198 -2.74 2.53 11.87
C LEU A 198 -1.66 2.06 12.86
N LYS A 199 -0.48 1.66 12.36
CA LYS A 199 0.68 1.33 13.21
C LYS A 199 1.17 2.55 14.01
N LYS A 200 1.19 3.75 13.40
CA LYS A 200 1.53 4.99 14.11
C LYS A 200 0.50 5.32 15.18
N LEU A 201 -0.79 5.18 14.87
CA LEU A 201 -1.89 5.35 15.84
C LEU A 201 -1.77 4.34 17.00
N GLN A 202 -1.57 3.07 16.69
CA GLN A 202 -1.44 2.02 17.72
C GLN A 202 -0.35 2.36 18.73
N ARG A 203 0.82 2.81 18.29
CA ARG A 203 1.92 3.22 19.18
C ARG A 203 1.54 4.39 20.09
N VAL A 204 0.72 5.31 19.58
CA VAL A 204 0.31 6.51 20.35
C VAL A 204 -0.78 6.22 21.35
N ILE A 205 -1.65 5.22 21.09
CA ILE A 205 -2.76 4.83 21.99
C ILE A 205 -2.37 3.67 22.92
N GLU A 206 -1.21 3.08 22.77
CA GLU A 206 -0.74 1.98 23.62
C GLU A 206 -0.76 2.39 25.10
N GLY A 207 -1.40 1.56 25.93
CA GLY A 207 -1.61 1.83 27.37
C GLY A 207 -2.66 2.90 27.67
N LYS A 208 -3.42 3.37 26.70
CA LYS A 208 -4.52 4.32 26.89
C LYS A 208 -5.86 3.59 26.74
N ASP A 209 -6.89 4.14 27.39
CA ASP A 209 -8.26 3.62 27.30
C ASP A 209 -8.94 4.13 26.01
N VAL A 210 -8.57 3.52 24.88
CA VAL A 210 -9.09 3.83 23.55
C VAL A 210 -9.57 2.54 22.90
N GLU A 211 -10.85 2.48 22.56
CA GLU A 211 -11.46 1.37 21.86
C GLU A 211 -11.26 1.50 20.33
N VAL A 212 -11.04 0.39 19.64
CA VAL A 212 -10.89 0.36 18.19
C VAL A 212 -11.97 -0.51 17.57
N PHE A 213 -12.70 0.05 16.62
CA PHE A 213 -13.79 -0.62 15.90
C PHE A 213 -13.53 -0.60 14.39
N HIS A 214 -14.09 -1.58 13.73
CA HIS A 214 -14.15 -1.64 12.25
C HIS A 214 -15.62 -1.76 11.84
N SER A 215 -16.03 -0.90 10.91
CA SER A 215 -17.34 -0.94 10.27
C SER A 215 -17.14 -1.32 8.79
N GLY A 216 -17.33 -2.60 8.48
CA GLY A 216 -17.33 -3.16 7.13
C GLY A 216 -18.71 -3.69 6.76
N ASP A 217 -18.90 -4.00 5.48
CA ASP A 217 -20.06 -4.71 5.03
C ASP A 217 -19.94 -6.18 5.49
N MET A 218 -21.03 -6.71 6.06
CA MET A 218 -21.12 -8.13 6.38
C MET A 218 -21.67 -8.83 5.13
N ASP A 219 -20.77 -9.42 4.33
CA ASP A 219 -21.11 -10.32 3.23
C ASP A 219 -21.46 -11.73 3.73
#